data_102fe26729f99927f8d9fc3ffc256028
#
_entry.id   102fe26729f99927f8d9fc3ffc256028
#
_cell.length_a   1.000
_cell.length_b   1.000
_cell.length_c   1.000
_cell.angle_alpha   90.00
_cell.angle_beta   90.00
_cell.angle_gamma   90.00
#
_symmetry.space_group_name_H-M   'P 1'
#
loop_
_entity.id
_entity.type
_entity.pdbx_description
1 polymer ?
#
loop_
_entity_poly.entity_id
_entity_poly.type
_entity_poly.pdbx_seq_one_letter_code
_entity_poly.pdbx_strand_id
1 'polypeptide(L)'
;MLIFSCNPQESNAYKKENPNLKIEYNFYPSSGGEPIYRVLYFDEEVVVENLEHSHTYKGKITKDKIEEIENITSKLKPNNIEPDIILDSWRIELIINGITYYNKTKVTKETLPKDIRRLLYILIKNSTVDIDLYDFS
;
A
#
# COMPACT_ATOMS: atom_id res chain seq x y z
N MET A 1 12.09 -15.26 38.73
CA MET A 1 12.17 -15.07 37.86
C MET A 1 12.01 -14.97 37.12
N LEU A 2 12.07 -14.82 36.92
CA LEU A 2 12.04 -14.68 35.90
C LEU A 2 12.04 -14.62 35.01
N ILE A 3 12.04 -14.55 34.97
CA ILE A 3 12.00 -14.43 34.01
C ILE A 3 11.86 -14.48 33.21
N PHE A 4 11.76 -14.50 33.19
CA PHE A 4 11.65 -14.61 32.19
C PHE A 4 11.50 -14.50 31.37
N SER A 5 11.44 -14.42 31.70
CA SER A 5 11.41 -14.33 30.74
C SER A 5 11.22 -14.23 29.99
N CYS A 6 11.19 -14.16 30.17
CA CYS A 6 11.13 -13.99 29.31
C CYS A 6 11.10 -13.85 28.56
N ASN A 7 11.20 -13.76 28.46
CA ASN A 7 11.26 -13.53 27.57
C ASN A 7 11.28 -13.95 26.71
N PRO A 8 11.40 -14.25 26.44
CA PRO A 8 11.48 -14.41 25.51
C PRO A 8 11.03 -14.56 24.67
N GLN A 9 10.73 -14.69 24.54
CA GLN A 9 10.18 -14.68 23.59
C GLN A 9 10.12 -13.97 22.93
N GLU A 10 10.10 -13.36 23.32
CA GLU A 10 10.22 -12.62 22.51
C GLU A 10 11.22 -12.73 21.81
N SER A 11 11.54 -13.31 21.73
CA SER A 11 12.23 -13.34 21.11
C SER A 11 12.48 -13.50 20.06
N ASN A 12 12.84 -13.50 19.78
CA ASN A 12 12.94 -13.59 18.81
C ASN A 12 12.31 -13.65 17.79
N ALA A 13 11.75 -14.05 17.70
CA ALA A 13 10.99 -13.89 16.49
C ALA A 13 10.70 -12.45 16.25
N TYR A 14 10.73 -12.04 15.01
CA TYR A 14 10.41 -10.69 14.63
C TYR A 14 9.01 -10.35 15.13
N LYS A 15 8.87 -9.19 15.72
CA LYS A 15 7.58 -8.65 16.11
C LYS A 15 7.24 -7.46 15.24
N LYS A 16 6.09 -7.49 14.62
CA LYS A 16 5.59 -6.33 13.88
C LYS A 16 5.33 -5.20 14.87
N GLU A 17 5.83 -4.02 14.56
CA GLU A 17 5.59 -2.84 15.39
C GLU A 17 4.13 -2.40 15.32
N ASN A 18 3.47 -2.67 14.19
CA ASN A 18 2.09 -2.27 13.96
C ASN A 18 1.30 -3.43 13.37
N PRO A 19 0.87 -4.39 14.22
CA PRO A 19 0.19 -5.59 13.74
C PRO A 19 -1.14 -5.30 13.04
N ASN A 20 -1.70 -4.10 13.24
CA ASN A 20 -2.97 -3.71 12.62
C ASN A 20 -2.78 -2.77 11.45
N LEU A 21 -1.55 -2.67 10.94
CA LEU A 21 -1.26 -1.81 9.81
C LEU A 21 -2.08 -2.24 8.59
N LYS A 22 -2.86 -1.31 8.07
CA LYS A 22 -3.67 -1.53 6.88
C LYS A 22 -3.32 -0.46 5.85
N ILE A 23 -2.98 -0.90 4.65
CA ILE A 23 -2.59 -0.01 3.56
C ILE A 23 -3.53 -0.26 2.39
N GLU A 24 -4.01 0.82 1.80
CA GLU A 24 -4.91 0.75 0.66
C GLU A 24 -4.49 1.74 -0.40
N TYR A 25 -4.26 1.26 -1.62
CA TYR A 25 -4.08 2.11 -2.80
C TYR A 25 -5.31 1.97 -3.67
N ASN A 26 -5.83 3.09 -4.15
CA ASN A 26 -6.92 3.10 -5.11
C ASN A 26 -6.46 3.82 -6.37
N PHE A 27 -6.73 3.22 -7.52
CA PHE A 27 -6.32 3.73 -8.83
C PHE A 27 -7.56 4.09 -9.62
N TYR A 28 -7.68 5.36 -9.95
CA TYR A 28 -8.84 5.88 -10.68
C TYR A 28 -8.42 6.30 -12.08
N PRO A 29 -9.13 5.84 -13.13
CA PRO A 29 -8.80 6.24 -14.51
C PRO A 29 -9.15 7.69 -14.79
N SER A 30 -10.06 8.24 -14.00
CA SER A 30 -10.34 9.67 -13.98
C SER A 30 -10.52 10.08 -12.54
N SER A 31 -10.42 11.36 -12.27
CA SER A 31 -10.48 11.84 -10.89
C SER A 31 -11.85 11.69 -10.25
N GLY A 32 -12.90 11.56 -11.05
CA GLY A 32 -14.24 11.26 -10.54
C GLY A 32 -14.62 9.84 -10.90
N GLY A 33 -15.41 9.17 -10.08
CA GLY A 33 -15.88 7.83 -10.37
C GLY A 33 -15.23 6.78 -9.49
N GLU A 34 -15.37 5.52 -9.88
CA GLU A 34 -14.92 4.37 -9.10
C GLU A 34 -13.49 3.98 -9.46
N PRO A 35 -12.73 3.45 -8.52
CA PRO A 35 -11.41 2.93 -8.84
C PRO A 35 -11.52 1.67 -9.70
N ILE A 36 -10.53 1.47 -10.58
CA ILE A 36 -10.46 0.24 -11.38
C ILE A 36 -9.50 -0.78 -10.79
N TYR A 37 -8.55 -0.34 -9.97
CA TYR A 37 -7.66 -1.22 -9.23
C TYR A 37 -7.60 -0.79 -7.78
N ARG A 38 -7.48 -1.78 -6.90
CA ARG A 38 -7.26 -1.55 -5.48
C ARG A 38 -6.19 -2.51 -5.00
N VAL A 39 -5.19 -2.00 -4.28
CA VAL A 39 -4.15 -2.80 -3.66
C VAL A 39 -4.31 -2.68 -2.15
N LEU A 40 -4.51 -3.81 -1.48
CA LEU A 40 -4.73 -3.84 -0.04
C LEU A 40 -3.63 -4.64 0.64
N TYR A 41 -3.15 -4.15 1.76
CA TYR A 41 -2.24 -4.88 2.62
C TYR A 41 -2.81 -4.94 4.02
N PHE A 42 -2.87 -6.13 4.57
CA PHE A 42 -3.26 -6.33 5.95
C PHE A 42 -2.79 -7.70 6.41
N ASP A 43 -2.27 -7.77 7.63
CA ASP A 43 -1.90 -9.04 8.26
C ASP A 43 -0.99 -9.90 7.38
N GLU A 44 0.09 -9.29 6.86
CA GLU A 44 1.13 -9.95 6.07
C GLU A 44 0.66 -10.46 4.71
N GLU A 45 -0.53 -10.06 4.30
CA GLU A 45 -1.09 -10.47 3.02
C GLU A 45 -1.40 -9.25 2.16
N VAL A 46 -1.11 -9.38 0.86
CA VAL A 46 -1.48 -8.36 -0.11
C VAL A 46 -2.58 -8.93 -1.00
N VAL A 47 -3.56 -8.09 -1.30
CA VAL A 47 -4.66 -8.42 -2.21
C VAL A 47 -4.72 -7.34 -3.27
N VAL A 48 -4.65 -7.73 -4.54
CA VAL A 48 -4.83 -6.81 -5.66
C VAL A 48 -6.16 -7.14 -6.30
N GLU A 49 -7.04 -6.15 -6.37
CA GLU A 49 -8.36 -6.30 -6.97
C GLU A 49 -8.44 -5.54 -8.28
N ASN A 50 -8.80 -6.24 -9.33
CA ASN A 50 -9.22 -5.60 -10.58
C ASN A 50 -10.72 -5.45 -10.50
N LEU A 51 -11.19 -4.25 -10.15
CA LEU A 51 -12.60 -4.00 -9.89
C LEU A 51 -13.43 -3.95 -11.16
N GLU A 52 -12.81 -3.65 -12.29
CA GLU A 52 -13.49 -3.61 -13.57
C GLU A 52 -13.89 -5.02 -14.03
N HIS A 53 -13.01 -6.00 -13.80
CA HIS A 53 -13.23 -7.37 -14.26
C HIS A 53 -13.49 -8.35 -13.11
N SER A 54 -13.62 -7.84 -11.88
CA SER A 54 -13.93 -8.66 -10.69
C SER A 54 -12.91 -9.78 -10.46
N HIS A 55 -11.65 -9.50 -10.71
CA HIS A 55 -10.56 -10.45 -10.44
C HIS A 55 -9.82 -10.05 -9.16
N THR A 56 -9.41 -11.05 -8.39
CA THR A 56 -8.67 -10.84 -7.14
C THR A 56 -7.41 -11.70 -7.16
N TYR A 57 -6.29 -11.08 -6.82
CA TYR A 57 -4.98 -11.73 -6.74
C TYR A 57 -4.44 -11.56 -5.34
N LYS A 58 -3.83 -12.61 -4.78
CA LYS A 58 -3.34 -12.59 -3.40
C LYS A 58 -1.89 -13.02 -3.33
N GLY A 59 -1.19 -12.55 -2.30
CA GLY A 59 0.16 -12.98 -2.02
C GLY A 59 0.50 -12.74 -0.57
N LYS A 60 1.53 -13.41 -0.10
CA LYS A 60 2.04 -13.22 1.27
C LYS A 60 3.34 -12.45 1.22
N ILE A 61 3.52 -11.59 2.21
CA ILE A 61 4.71 -10.74 2.31
C ILE A 61 5.69 -11.42 3.25
N THR A 62 6.96 -11.46 2.86
CA THR A 62 8.02 -12.03 3.68
C THR A 62 8.40 -11.09 4.82
N LYS A 63 9.05 -11.62 5.85
CA LYS A 63 9.44 -10.85 7.03
C LYS A 63 10.27 -9.61 6.71
N ASP A 64 11.27 -9.77 5.87
CA ASP A 64 12.14 -8.65 5.53
C ASP A 64 11.38 -7.56 4.78
N LYS A 65 10.40 -7.93 3.97
CA LYS A 65 9.56 -6.97 3.27
C LYS A 65 8.56 -6.31 4.22
N ILE A 66 8.06 -7.04 5.21
CA ILE A 66 7.20 -6.45 6.23
C ILE A 66 7.96 -5.36 6.99
N GLU A 67 9.20 -5.62 7.36
CA GLU A 67 10.05 -4.61 8.02
C GLU A 67 10.23 -3.39 7.12
N GLU A 68 10.46 -3.60 5.84
CA GLU A 68 10.62 -2.50 4.90
C GLU A 68 9.32 -1.68 4.80
N ILE A 69 8.17 -2.36 4.71
CA ILE A 69 6.85 -1.71 4.68
C ILE A 69 6.65 -0.85 5.91
N GLU A 70 6.93 -1.39 7.10
CA GLU A 70 6.76 -0.66 8.34
C GLU A 70 7.72 0.54 8.42
N ASN A 71 8.94 0.36 7.95
CA ASN A 71 9.90 1.45 7.92
C ASN A 71 9.46 2.59 7.00
N ILE A 72 8.96 2.26 5.81
CA ILE A 72 8.47 3.27 4.87
C ILE A 72 7.26 4.00 5.46
N THR A 73 6.28 3.26 5.95
CA THR A 73 5.05 3.86 6.45
C THR A 73 5.30 4.74 7.67
N SER A 74 6.28 4.39 8.51
CA SER A 74 6.61 5.20 9.68
C SER A 74 7.17 6.58 9.32
N LYS A 75 7.69 6.74 8.11
CA LYS A 75 8.26 8.00 7.64
C LYS A 75 7.26 8.88 6.90
N LEU A 76 6.15 8.30 6.47
CA LEU A 76 5.14 9.04 5.72
C LEU A 76 4.31 9.90 6.66
N LYS A 77 3.79 10.99 6.13
CA LYS A 77 2.93 11.90 6.89
C LYS A 77 1.58 12.04 6.19
N PRO A 78 0.50 12.11 6.96
CA PRO A 78 -0.82 12.31 6.37
C PRO A 78 -0.90 13.59 5.56
N ASN A 79 -1.67 13.54 4.49
CA ASN A 79 -1.93 14.69 3.65
C ASN A 79 -3.39 14.61 3.20
N ASN A 80 -4.23 15.47 3.77
CA ASN A 80 -5.67 15.47 3.53
C ASN A 80 -6.11 16.52 2.51
N ILE A 81 -5.18 17.04 1.72
CA ILE A 81 -5.52 18.04 0.71
C ILE A 81 -6.31 17.34 -0.40
N GLU A 82 -7.51 17.86 -0.67
CA GLU A 82 -8.34 17.35 -1.74
C GLU A 82 -7.72 17.72 -3.10
N PRO A 83 -7.62 16.76 -4.02
CA PRO A 83 -7.07 17.06 -5.34
C PRO A 83 -8.11 17.79 -6.20
N ASP A 84 -7.64 18.54 -7.18
CA ASP A 84 -8.52 19.08 -8.22
C ASP A 84 -9.14 17.92 -9.00
N ILE A 85 -10.40 18.09 -9.38
CA ILE A 85 -11.06 17.10 -10.23
C ILE A 85 -10.65 17.38 -11.67
N ILE A 86 -9.90 16.44 -12.26
CA ILE A 86 -9.43 16.55 -13.62
C ILE A 86 -9.88 15.30 -14.36
N LEU A 87 -10.79 15.48 -15.33
CA LEU A 87 -11.25 14.38 -16.16
C LEU A 87 -10.09 13.90 -17.05
N ASP A 88 -10.11 12.62 -17.41
CA ASP A 88 -9.12 12.00 -18.28
C ASP A 88 -7.70 12.00 -17.67
N SER A 89 -7.62 12.07 -16.34
CA SER A 89 -6.34 12.06 -15.65
C SER A 89 -6.38 11.00 -14.56
N TRP A 90 -5.35 10.16 -14.51
CA TRP A 90 -5.21 9.18 -13.46
C TRP A 90 -5.11 9.85 -12.10
N ARG A 91 -5.73 9.24 -11.12
CA ARG A 91 -5.61 9.66 -9.72
C ARG A 91 -5.20 8.45 -8.90
N ILE A 92 -4.26 8.65 -8.00
CA ILE A 92 -3.85 7.62 -7.05
C ILE A 92 -4.12 8.11 -5.65
N GLU A 93 -4.72 7.26 -4.86
CA GLU A 93 -5.02 7.53 -3.46
C GLU A 93 -4.33 6.49 -2.60
N LEU A 94 -3.62 6.92 -1.56
CA LEU A 94 -3.01 6.05 -0.57
C LEU A 94 -3.62 6.34 0.78
N ILE A 95 -4.22 5.31 1.38
CA ILE A 95 -4.85 5.39 2.69
C ILE A 95 -4.12 4.41 3.60
N ILE A 96 -3.68 4.89 4.77
CA ILE A 96 -3.03 4.05 5.77
C ILE A 96 -3.82 4.17 7.06
N ASN A 97 -4.31 3.04 7.56
CA ASN A 97 -5.13 2.97 8.77
C ASN A 97 -6.30 3.95 8.73
N GLY A 98 -6.94 4.07 7.56
CA GLY A 98 -8.10 4.92 7.38
C GLY A 98 -7.80 6.40 7.16
N ILE A 99 -6.53 6.79 7.12
CA ILE A 99 -6.12 8.19 6.96
C ILE A 99 -5.46 8.35 5.60
N THR A 100 -5.85 9.41 4.87
CA THR A 100 -5.29 9.69 3.55
C THR A 100 -3.87 10.23 3.69
N TYR A 101 -2.93 9.59 3.01
CA TYR A 101 -1.53 10.00 2.99
C TYR A 101 -1.12 10.60 1.65
N TYR A 102 -1.83 10.25 0.57
CA TYR A 102 -1.53 10.76 -0.75
C TYR A 102 -2.80 10.69 -1.58
N ASN A 103 -3.09 11.74 -2.34
CA ASN A 103 -4.27 11.75 -3.21
C ASN A 103 -4.05 12.81 -4.28
N LYS A 104 -3.55 12.40 -5.44
CA LYS A 104 -3.14 13.31 -6.49
C LYS A 104 -3.62 12.85 -7.85
N THR A 105 -3.94 13.83 -8.68
CA THR A 105 -4.26 13.64 -10.11
C THR A 105 -2.99 13.80 -10.93
N LYS A 106 -3.06 13.44 -12.21
CA LYS A 106 -1.96 13.56 -13.17
C LYS A 106 -0.71 12.82 -12.71
N VAL A 107 -0.93 11.68 -12.07
CA VAL A 107 0.18 10.90 -11.53
C VAL A 107 0.82 10.10 -12.64
N THR A 108 2.15 10.17 -12.71
CA THR A 108 2.96 9.34 -13.58
C THR A 108 3.97 8.59 -12.73
N LYS A 109 4.65 7.64 -13.35
CA LYS A 109 5.72 6.91 -12.70
C LYS A 109 6.78 7.86 -12.11
N GLU A 110 7.08 8.94 -12.82
CA GLU A 110 8.11 9.90 -12.42
C GLU A 110 7.64 10.84 -11.33
N THR A 111 6.35 11.16 -11.29
CA THR A 111 5.83 12.13 -10.33
C THR A 111 5.37 11.50 -9.02
N LEU A 112 5.23 10.18 -8.98
CA LEU A 112 4.85 9.50 -7.74
C LEU A 112 6.04 9.56 -6.76
N PRO A 113 5.83 10.06 -5.53
CA PRO A 113 6.92 10.18 -4.56
C PRO A 113 7.63 8.85 -4.35
N LYS A 114 8.92 8.92 -4.14
CA LYS A 114 9.81 7.75 -4.09
C LYS A 114 9.35 6.69 -3.08
N ASP A 115 9.04 7.10 -1.87
CA ASP A 115 8.65 6.15 -0.82
C ASP A 115 7.28 5.54 -1.11
N ILE A 116 6.36 6.33 -1.62
CA ILE A 116 5.02 5.84 -1.98
C ILE A 116 5.13 4.86 -3.15
N ARG A 117 6.00 5.15 -4.11
CA ARG A 117 6.24 4.26 -5.24
C ARG A 117 6.90 2.96 -4.78
N ARG A 118 7.89 3.05 -3.88
CA ARG A 118 8.57 1.86 -3.36
C ARG A 118 7.60 0.96 -2.60
N LEU A 119 6.75 1.55 -1.77
CA LEU A 119 5.74 0.81 -1.02
C LEU A 119 4.81 0.07 -1.96
N LEU A 120 4.31 0.74 -2.98
CA LEU A 120 3.43 0.14 -3.97
C LEU A 120 4.13 -1.01 -4.70
N TYR A 121 5.39 -0.82 -5.08
CA TYR A 121 6.18 -1.83 -5.77
C TYR A 121 6.30 -3.11 -4.93
N ILE A 122 6.60 -2.96 -3.64
CA ILE A 122 6.72 -4.12 -2.74
C ILE A 122 5.41 -4.90 -2.70
N LEU A 123 4.30 -4.20 -2.59
CA LEU A 123 2.99 -4.85 -2.50
C LEU A 123 2.65 -5.60 -3.78
N ILE A 124 2.85 -4.98 -4.93
CA ILE A 124 2.51 -5.61 -6.21
C ILE A 124 3.42 -6.80 -6.49
N LYS A 125 4.71 -6.68 -6.20
CA LYS A 125 5.66 -7.77 -6.47
C LYS A 125 5.39 -9.01 -5.64
N ASN A 126 4.70 -8.87 -4.53
CA ASN A 126 4.38 -10.01 -3.67
C ASN A 126 2.96 -10.55 -3.89
N SER A 127 2.22 -9.96 -4.81
CA SER A 127 0.95 -10.54 -5.26
C SER A 127 1.24 -11.49 -6.42
N THR A 128 0.23 -12.23 -6.84
CA THR A 128 0.36 -13.13 -7.99
C THR A 128 0.00 -12.45 -9.30
N VAL A 129 -0.22 -11.14 -9.25
CA VAL A 129 -0.64 -10.38 -10.42
C VAL A 129 0.58 -9.90 -11.21
N ASP A 130 0.50 -10.02 -12.53
CA ASP A 130 1.53 -9.53 -13.44
C ASP A 130 0.97 -8.31 -14.16
N ILE A 131 0.84 -7.22 -13.43
CA ILE A 131 0.32 -5.95 -13.95
C ILE A 131 1.32 -4.85 -13.64
N ASP A 132 1.61 -4.05 -14.64
CA ASP A 132 2.43 -2.85 -14.43
C ASP A 132 1.52 -1.69 -14.05
N LEU A 133 1.28 -1.55 -12.77
CA LEU A 133 0.47 -0.46 -12.25
C LEU A 133 1.22 0.87 -12.21
N TYR A 134 2.43 0.91 -12.74
CA TYR A 134 3.18 2.15 -12.86
C TYR A 134 2.97 2.82 -14.22
N ASP A 135 2.39 2.12 -15.16
CA ASP A 135 2.14 2.69 -16.47
C ASP A 135 0.76 3.34 -16.47
N PHE A 136 0.74 4.61 -16.16
CA PHE A 136 -0.48 5.38 -16.03
C PHE A 136 -0.75 6.29 -17.23
N SER A 137 -0.04 6.09 -18.28
CA SER A 137 -0.22 6.95 -19.47
C SER A 137 -1.37 6.51 -20.36
#